data_c245fdc4e36307c4d46999607e15803e
#
_entry.id   c245fdc4e36307c4d46999607e15803e
#
_cell.length_a   1.000
_cell.length_b   1.000
_cell.length_c   1.000
_cell.angle_alpha   90.00
_cell.angle_beta   90.00
_cell.angle_gamma   90.00
#
_symmetry.space_group_name_H-M   'P 1'
#
loop_
_entity.id
_entity.type
_entity.pdbx_description
1 polymer ?
#
loop_
_entity_poly.entity_id
_entity_poly.type
_entity_poly.pdbx_seq_one_letter_code
_entity_poly.pdbx_strand_id
1 'polypeptide(L)'
;PWSVLDKQGADAVRWYFYSGSAPWLPNRFYGEAVSEAQRKFMGPLWNTYAFYILYAEIDSFDPTKHALSDSEKLPILDRWVLSRLNSTVRRVTEYLDGYHITEAARELAAFVDELSNWYVRRGRERYWGSEMTQDKIDAYMTLYTVLETFIRLIAPFTPFICETIYQNLVRSVDQNAPESVHLCGYPMADVSRIDEQLEENMERVLKIVTLGRACRN
;
A
#
# COMPACT_ATOMS: atom_id res chain seq x y z
N PRO A 1 -13.30 25.77 -6.82
CA PRO A 1 -12.23 24.83 -6.42
C PRO A 1 -12.19 24.64 -4.91
N TRP A 2 -12.24 25.73 -4.11
CA TRP A 2 -12.07 25.71 -2.66
C TRP A 2 -13.11 24.84 -1.93
N SER A 3 -14.37 24.84 -2.36
CA SER A 3 -15.43 24.01 -1.77
C SER A 3 -15.14 22.49 -1.80
N VAL A 4 -14.36 22.03 -2.77
CA VAL A 4 -13.93 20.62 -2.87
C VAL A 4 -12.65 20.41 -2.08
N LEU A 5 -11.70 21.32 -2.16
CA LEU A 5 -10.45 21.24 -1.41
C LEU A 5 -10.69 21.26 0.10
N ASP A 6 -11.57 22.14 0.58
CA ASP A 6 -11.90 22.24 2.00
C ASP A 6 -12.65 21.01 2.53
N LYS A 7 -13.41 20.32 1.67
CA LYS A 7 -14.22 19.18 2.05
C LYS A 7 -13.50 17.83 1.90
N GLN A 8 -12.80 17.61 0.76
CA GLN A 8 -12.17 16.33 0.43
C GLN A 8 -10.65 16.32 0.62
N GLY A 9 -10.03 17.50 0.69
CA GLY A 9 -8.59 17.65 0.77
C GLY A 9 -7.87 17.60 -0.58
N ALA A 10 -6.65 18.12 -0.61
CA ALA A 10 -5.86 18.24 -1.83
C ALA A 10 -5.45 16.88 -2.42
N ASP A 11 -5.11 15.91 -1.58
CA ASP A 11 -4.72 14.58 -2.05
C ASP A 11 -5.85 13.86 -2.78
N ALA A 12 -7.10 14.01 -2.31
CA ALA A 12 -8.27 13.41 -2.95
C ALA A 12 -8.50 13.99 -4.36
N VAL A 13 -8.33 15.30 -4.50
CA VAL A 13 -8.44 16.00 -5.79
C VAL A 13 -7.32 15.56 -6.73
N ARG A 14 -6.06 15.51 -6.24
CA ARG A 14 -4.91 15.04 -7.02
C ARG A 14 -5.12 13.61 -7.48
N TRP A 15 -5.48 12.72 -6.58
CA TRP A 15 -5.75 11.31 -6.88
C TRP A 15 -6.85 11.14 -7.93
N TYR A 16 -7.94 11.91 -7.79
CA TYR A 16 -9.02 11.89 -8.76
C TYR A 16 -8.54 12.25 -10.17
N PHE A 17 -7.71 13.29 -10.31
CA PHE A 17 -7.20 13.69 -11.62
C PHE A 17 -6.24 12.68 -12.23
N TYR A 18 -5.39 12.04 -11.42
CA TYR A 18 -4.43 11.05 -11.93
C TYR A 18 -5.07 9.70 -12.24
N SER A 19 -6.07 9.27 -11.48
CA SER A 19 -6.67 7.93 -11.61
C SER A 19 -7.89 7.87 -12.53
N GLY A 20 -8.57 8.99 -12.77
CA GLY A 20 -9.87 9.05 -13.44
C GLY A 20 -9.78 8.78 -14.93
N SER A 21 -9.00 9.57 -15.66
CA SER A 21 -8.84 9.48 -17.11
C SER A 21 -7.47 10.00 -17.55
N ALA A 22 -7.08 9.65 -18.78
CA ALA A 22 -5.86 10.19 -19.34
C ALA A 22 -5.90 11.73 -19.38
N PRO A 23 -4.76 12.43 -19.11
CA PRO A 23 -4.73 13.89 -18.94
C PRO A 23 -5.25 14.71 -20.13
N TRP A 24 -5.23 14.14 -21.33
CA TRP A 24 -5.71 14.78 -22.58
C TRP A 24 -7.19 14.54 -22.86
N LEU A 25 -7.89 13.79 -22.02
CA LEU A 25 -9.31 13.52 -22.18
C LEU A 25 -10.16 14.45 -21.32
N PRO A 26 -11.35 14.87 -21.80
CA PRO A 26 -12.28 15.62 -20.99
C PRO A 26 -12.68 14.84 -19.75
N ASN A 27 -12.63 15.48 -18.57
CA ASN A 27 -13.03 14.89 -17.31
C ASN A 27 -14.16 15.70 -16.68
N ARG A 28 -15.21 15.01 -16.17
CA ARG A 28 -16.28 15.65 -15.41
C ARG A 28 -15.86 15.77 -13.95
N PHE A 29 -15.68 17.00 -13.50
CA PHE A 29 -15.29 17.27 -12.12
C PHE A 29 -16.50 17.59 -11.24
N TYR A 30 -16.76 16.76 -10.24
CA TYR A 30 -17.79 16.97 -9.21
C TYR A 30 -17.39 16.29 -7.90
N GLY A 31 -17.87 16.85 -6.77
CA GLY A 31 -17.40 16.47 -5.43
C GLY A 31 -17.61 14.99 -5.07
N GLU A 32 -18.72 14.39 -5.51
CA GLU A 32 -19.03 13.00 -5.25
C GLU A 32 -18.01 12.04 -5.90
N ALA A 33 -17.56 12.34 -7.12
CA ALA A 33 -16.55 11.53 -7.80
C ALA A 33 -15.18 11.62 -7.10
N VAL A 34 -14.82 12.80 -6.60
CA VAL A 34 -13.60 12.98 -5.78
C VAL A 34 -13.71 12.18 -4.47
N SER A 35 -14.86 12.26 -3.80
CA SER A 35 -15.11 11.50 -2.58
C SER A 35 -15.07 9.97 -2.81
N GLU A 36 -15.57 9.52 -3.95
CA GLU A 36 -15.52 8.09 -4.31
C GLU A 36 -14.09 7.63 -4.58
N ALA A 37 -13.31 8.41 -5.33
CA ALA A 37 -11.90 8.14 -5.60
C ALA A 37 -11.09 8.08 -4.29
N GLN A 38 -11.30 9.05 -3.39
CA GLN A 38 -10.71 9.07 -2.05
C GLN A 38 -11.07 7.80 -1.25
N ARG A 39 -12.35 7.47 -1.17
CA ARG A 39 -12.84 6.32 -0.40
C ARG A 39 -12.29 4.99 -0.92
N LYS A 40 -12.11 4.84 -2.23
CA LYS A 40 -11.64 3.59 -2.84
C LYS A 40 -10.13 3.37 -2.69
N PHE A 41 -9.34 4.42 -2.54
CA PHE A 41 -7.88 4.34 -2.46
C PHE A 41 -7.33 4.71 -1.08
N MET A 42 -7.59 5.94 -0.63
CA MET A 42 -7.03 6.45 0.62
C MET A 42 -7.64 5.76 1.84
N GLY A 43 -8.92 5.41 1.80
CA GLY A 43 -9.60 4.72 2.90
C GLY A 43 -8.94 3.38 3.22
N PRO A 44 -8.81 2.44 2.26
CA PRO A 44 -8.13 1.18 2.48
C PRO A 44 -6.66 1.32 2.89
N LEU A 45 -5.92 2.28 2.32
CA LEU A 45 -4.54 2.57 2.71
C LEU A 45 -4.46 3.03 4.17
N TRP A 46 -5.28 4.01 4.54
CA TRP A 46 -5.33 4.52 5.91
C TRP A 46 -5.72 3.44 6.91
N ASN A 47 -6.72 2.64 6.60
CA ASN A 47 -7.16 1.54 7.46
C ASN A 47 -6.07 0.47 7.64
N THR A 48 -5.30 0.18 6.60
CA THR A 48 -4.16 -0.74 6.67
C THR A 48 -3.05 -0.20 7.57
N TYR A 49 -2.72 1.07 7.39
CA TYR A 49 -1.77 1.78 8.25
C TYR A 49 -2.26 1.84 9.72
N ALA A 50 -3.51 2.25 9.95
CA ALA A 50 -4.09 2.33 11.29
C ALA A 50 -4.13 0.95 11.99
N PHE A 51 -4.41 -0.11 11.24
CA PHE A 51 -4.31 -1.48 11.72
C PHE A 51 -2.89 -1.81 12.21
N TYR A 52 -1.86 -1.49 11.41
CA TYR A 52 -0.47 -1.71 11.80
C TYR A 52 -0.13 -0.98 13.10
N ILE A 53 -0.40 0.33 13.16
CA ILE A 53 -0.07 1.16 14.33
C ILE A 53 -0.80 0.66 15.58
N LEU A 54 -2.09 0.37 15.48
CA LEU A 54 -2.88 -0.12 16.61
C LEU A 54 -2.25 -1.36 17.26
N TYR A 55 -1.90 -2.35 16.45
CA TYR A 55 -1.32 -3.58 16.98
C TYR A 55 0.15 -3.41 17.41
N ALA A 56 0.93 -2.61 16.68
CA ALA A 56 2.30 -2.29 17.07
C ALA A 56 2.36 -1.57 18.43
N GLU A 57 1.40 -0.66 18.72
CA GLU A 57 1.28 -0.01 20.03
C GLU A 57 0.89 -1.00 21.14
N ILE A 58 -0.12 -1.87 20.89
CA ILE A 58 -0.55 -2.89 21.85
C ILE A 58 0.61 -3.81 22.23
N ASP A 59 1.38 -4.24 21.24
CA ASP A 59 2.50 -5.17 21.45
C ASP A 59 3.82 -4.47 21.79
N SER A 60 3.85 -3.13 21.81
CA SER A 60 5.09 -2.33 21.96
C SER A 60 6.16 -2.75 20.92
N PHE A 61 5.73 -3.04 19.71
CA PHE A 61 6.60 -3.50 18.64
C PHE A 61 7.42 -2.36 18.04
N ASP A 62 8.74 -2.54 18.01
CA ASP A 62 9.67 -1.58 17.45
C ASP A 62 10.37 -2.19 16.22
N PRO A 63 10.02 -1.74 14.99
CA PRO A 63 10.58 -2.31 13.77
C PRO A 63 12.10 -2.12 13.65
N THR A 64 12.70 -1.17 14.36
CA THR A 64 14.15 -0.94 14.33
C THR A 64 14.96 -2.02 15.06
N LYS A 65 14.30 -2.80 15.90
CA LYS A 65 14.91 -3.89 16.70
C LYS A 65 14.79 -5.26 16.03
N HIS A 66 14.11 -5.34 14.92
CA HIS A 66 13.86 -6.60 14.21
C HIS A 66 14.30 -6.52 12.76
N ALA A 67 14.56 -7.65 12.17
CA ALA A 67 14.83 -7.79 10.75
C ALA A 67 13.81 -8.71 10.10
N LEU A 68 13.46 -8.41 8.86
CA LEU A 68 12.64 -9.31 8.06
C LEU A 68 13.41 -10.62 7.84
N SER A 69 12.76 -11.76 8.06
CA SER A 69 13.35 -13.07 7.80
C SER A 69 13.72 -13.27 6.32
N ASP A 70 14.63 -14.18 6.07
CA ASP A 70 14.97 -14.60 4.71
C ASP A 70 13.71 -15.06 3.95
N SER A 71 13.64 -14.76 2.66
CA SER A 71 12.43 -15.01 1.84
C SER A 71 11.96 -16.48 1.93
N GLU A 72 12.89 -17.44 2.00
CA GLU A 72 12.56 -18.87 2.07
C GLU A 72 11.87 -19.28 3.38
N LYS A 73 12.08 -18.52 4.45
CA LYS A 73 11.50 -18.75 5.77
C LYS A 73 10.14 -18.08 5.96
N LEU A 74 9.84 -17.09 5.12
CA LEU A 74 8.58 -16.34 5.21
C LEU A 74 7.39 -17.21 4.77
N PRO A 75 6.23 -17.06 5.43
CA PRO A 75 4.97 -17.60 4.95
C PRO A 75 4.67 -17.20 3.51
N ILE A 76 3.96 -18.04 2.78
CA ILE A 76 3.65 -17.83 1.36
C ILE A 76 2.92 -16.50 1.11
N LEU A 77 2.09 -16.05 2.05
CA LEU A 77 1.34 -14.81 1.95
C LEU A 77 2.25 -13.59 2.06
N ASP A 78 3.27 -13.63 2.92
CA ASP A 78 4.27 -12.58 3.08
C ASP A 78 5.18 -12.51 1.85
N ARG A 79 5.65 -13.65 1.35
CA ARG A 79 6.41 -13.73 0.10
C ARG A 79 5.63 -13.14 -1.07
N TRP A 80 4.36 -13.49 -1.16
CA TRP A 80 3.48 -12.97 -2.21
C TRP A 80 3.33 -11.44 -2.15
N VAL A 81 3.02 -10.86 -0.98
CA VAL A 81 2.81 -9.40 -0.89
C VAL A 81 4.09 -8.62 -1.15
N LEU A 82 5.26 -9.15 -0.73
CA LEU A 82 6.56 -8.55 -1.03
C LEU A 82 6.91 -8.65 -2.53
N SER A 83 6.59 -9.77 -3.18
CA SER A 83 6.72 -9.92 -4.63
C SER A 83 5.83 -8.91 -5.36
N ARG A 84 4.55 -8.86 -5.00
CA ARG A 84 3.57 -7.90 -5.58
C ARG A 84 3.99 -6.45 -5.38
N LEU A 85 4.54 -6.09 -4.20
CA LEU A 85 5.09 -4.75 -3.96
C LEU A 85 6.18 -4.43 -4.98
N ASN A 86 7.16 -5.33 -5.14
CA ASN A 86 8.28 -5.11 -6.05
C ASN A 86 7.86 -5.08 -7.53
N SER A 87 6.92 -5.93 -7.92
CA SER A 87 6.29 -5.87 -9.25
C SER A 87 5.55 -4.55 -9.47
N THR A 88 4.85 -4.05 -8.43
CA THR A 88 4.15 -2.75 -8.48
C THR A 88 5.16 -1.60 -8.60
N VAL A 89 6.23 -1.59 -7.81
CA VAL A 89 7.30 -0.58 -7.92
C VAL A 89 7.87 -0.56 -9.35
N ARG A 90 8.21 -1.72 -9.90
CA ARG A 90 8.74 -1.84 -11.27
C ARG A 90 7.77 -1.27 -12.31
N ARG A 91 6.52 -1.73 -12.31
CA ARG A 91 5.50 -1.30 -13.29
C ARG A 91 5.17 0.18 -13.19
N VAL A 92 5.01 0.69 -11.95
CA VAL A 92 4.72 2.11 -11.73
C VAL A 92 5.86 2.98 -12.23
N THR A 93 7.11 2.58 -11.99
CA THR A 93 8.29 3.29 -12.51
C THR A 93 8.29 3.30 -14.04
N GLU A 94 8.08 2.14 -14.69
CA GLU A 94 7.99 2.03 -16.15
C GLU A 94 6.86 2.89 -16.73
N TYR A 95 5.68 2.91 -16.09
CA TYR A 95 4.57 3.75 -16.50
C TYR A 95 4.88 5.24 -16.38
N LEU A 96 5.52 5.66 -15.27
CA LEU A 96 5.86 7.07 -15.07
C LEU A 96 6.97 7.52 -16.03
N ASP A 97 7.97 6.70 -16.31
CA ASP A 97 9.01 6.98 -17.30
C ASP A 97 8.42 7.12 -18.72
N GLY A 98 7.34 6.38 -19.01
CA GLY A 98 6.58 6.48 -20.26
C GLY A 98 5.47 7.55 -20.24
N TYR A 99 5.32 8.36 -19.18
CA TYR A 99 4.23 9.34 -19.00
C TYR A 99 2.81 8.71 -18.98
N HIS A 100 2.69 7.44 -18.63
CA HIS A 100 1.42 6.71 -18.46
C HIS A 100 0.88 6.86 -17.02
N ILE A 101 0.56 8.08 -16.63
CA ILE A 101 0.23 8.43 -15.22
C ILE A 101 -1.04 7.71 -14.74
N THR A 102 -2.04 7.58 -15.60
CA THR A 102 -3.32 6.93 -15.25
C THR A 102 -3.13 5.42 -15.02
N GLU A 103 -2.30 4.78 -15.84
CA GLU A 103 -1.95 3.37 -15.70
C GLU A 103 -1.16 3.14 -14.41
N ALA A 104 -0.20 4.01 -14.09
CA ALA A 104 0.50 3.99 -12.81
C ALA A 104 -0.46 4.10 -11.62
N ALA A 105 -1.40 5.05 -11.67
CA ALA A 105 -2.39 5.23 -10.60
C ALA A 105 -3.31 4.01 -10.45
N ARG A 106 -3.69 3.34 -11.55
CA ARG A 106 -4.50 2.12 -11.50
C ARG A 106 -3.74 0.94 -10.91
N GLU A 107 -2.46 0.77 -11.23
CA GLU A 107 -1.61 -0.25 -10.62
C GLU A 107 -1.49 -0.03 -9.10
N LEU A 108 -1.28 1.21 -8.66
CA LEU A 108 -1.26 1.57 -7.24
C LEU A 108 -2.59 1.26 -6.54
N ALA A 109 -3.72 1.58 -7.18
CA ALA A 109 -5.05 1.28 -6.63
C ALA A 109 -5.29 -0.23 -6.49
N ALA A 110 -4.89 -1.02 -7.48
CA ALA A 110 -4.99 -2.47 -7.44
C ALA A 110 -4.16 -3.06 -6.28
N PHE A 111 -2.93 -2.58 -6.10
CA PHE A 111 -2.09 -3.03 -4.99
C PHE A 111 -2.70 -2.71 -3.61
N VAL A 112 -3.25 -1.52 -3.41
CA VAL A 112 -3.91 -1.15 -2.13
C VAL A 112 -5.11 -2.04 -1.85
N ASP A 113 -5.91 -2.38 -2.87
CA ASP A 113 -7.04 -3.30 -2.72
C ASP A 113 -6.57 -4.70 -2.30
N GLU A 114 -5.56 -5.24 -2.98
CA GLU A 114 -4.94 -6.53 -2.65
C GLU A 114 -4.32 -6.53 -1.24
N LEU A 115 -3.61 -5.47 -0.87
CA LEU A 115 -2.99 -5.31 0.43
C LEU A 115 -4.04 -5.32 1.55
N SER A 116 -5.08 -4.50 1.43
CA SER A 116 -6.11 -4.34 2.46
C SER A 116 -7.08 -5.53 2.51
N ASN A 117 -7.68 -5.89 1.36
CA ASN A 117 -8.77 -6.85 1.29
C ASN A 117 -8.33 -8.31 1.20
N TRP A 118 -7.04 -8.55 0.90
CA TRP A 118 -6.51 -9.89 0.85
C TRP A 118 -5.41 -10.12 1.87
N TYR A 119 -4.27 -9.44 1.80
CA TYR A 119 -3.14 -9.67 2.70
C TYR A 119 -3.51 -9.42 4.17
N VAL A 120 -3.90 -8.20 4.50
CA VAL A 120 -4.22 -7.84 5.90
C VAL A 120 -5.41 -8.62 6.41
N ARG A 121 -6.49 -8.74 5.61
CA ARG A 121 -7.68 -9.48 6.02
C ARG A 121 -7.40 -10.96 6.31
N ARG A 122 -6.47 -11.60 5.60
CA ARG A 122 -6.11 -13.02 5.80
C ARG A 122 -5.08 -13.20 6.90
N GLY A 123 -4.17 -12.25 7.05
CA GLY A 123 -3.08 -12.28 8.01
C GLY A 123 -3.42 -11.75 9.40
N ARG A 124 -4.56 -11.11 9.61
CA ARG A 124 -4.86 -10.35 10.83
C ARG A 124 -4.81 -11.17 12.12
N GLU A 125 -5.13 -12.47 12.06
CA GLU A 125 -5.09 -13.36 13.23
C GLU A 125 -3.69 -13.52 13.80
N ARG A 126 -2.65 -13.33 13.00
CA ARG A 126 -1.24 -13.37 13.42
C ARG A 126 -0.88 -12.27 14.41
N TYR A 127 -1.65 -11.17 14.44
CA TYR A 127 -1.46 -10.03 15.34
C TYR A 127 -2.20 -10.18 16.69
N TRP A 128 -3.12 -11.16 16.82
CA TRP A 128 -3.99 -11.27 18.01
C TRP A 128 -3.36 -12.02 19.19
N GLY A 129 -2.35 -12.87 18.95
CA GLY A 129 -1.68 -13.61 20.01
C GLY A 129 -0.92 -12.69 20.95
N SER A 130 -0.82 -13.04 22.24
CA SER A 130 -0.02 -12.30 23.22
C SER A 130 1.47 -12.54 23.12
N GLU A 131 1.88 -13.68 22.56
CA GLU A 131 3.29 -14.04 22.42
C GLU A 131 3.89 -13.44 21.14
N MET A 132 5.09 -12.87 21.25
CA MET A 132 5.86 -12.37 20.12
C MET A 132 6.62 -13.52 19.45
N THR A 133 5.89 -14.36 18.71
CA THR A 133 6.48 -15.45 17.91
C THR A 133 7.19 -14.92 16.68
N GLN A 134 8.09 -15.73 16.09
CA GLN A 134 8.77 -15.34 14.84
C GLN A 134 7.77 -15.05 13.71
N ASP A 135 6.68 -15.82 13.59
CA ASP A 135 5.62 -15.57 12.61
C ASP A 135 4.95 -14.20 12.81
N LYS A 136 4.72 -13.79 14.07
CA LYS A 136 4.17 -12.47 14.39
C LYS A 136 5.17 -11.35 14.09
N ILE A 137 6.46 -11.54 14.39
CA ILE A 137 7.53 -10.60 14.02
C ILE A 137 7.59 -10.45 12.50
N ASP A 138 7.57 -11.55 11.75
CA ASP A 138 7.59 -11.54 10.29
C ASP A 138 6.35 -10.84 9.71
N ALA A 139 5.17 -11.00 10.32
CA ALA A 139 3.97 -10.28 9.92
C ALA A 139 4.14 -8.76 10.09
N TYR A 140 4.64 -8.31 11.26
CA TYR A 140 4.91 -6.90 11.50
C TYR A 140 5.97 -6.35 10.55
N MET A 141 7.09 -7.03 10.39
CA MET A 141 8.17 -6.57 9.52
C MET A 141 7.77 -6.54 8.05
N THR A 142 6.99 -7.52 7.59
CA THR A 142 6.46 -7.54 6.23
C THR A 142 5.53 -6.34 6.00
N LEU A 143 4.56 -6.11 6.90
CA LEU A 143 3.61 -5.01 6.72
C LEU A 143 4.29 -3.63 6.87
N TYR A 144 5.26 -3.50 7.78
CA TYR A 144 6.09 -2.30 7.91
C TYR A 144 6.84 -2.00 6.61
N THR A 145 7.55 -2.99 6.07
CA THR A 145 8.31 -2.87 4.82
C THR A 145 7.40 -2.48 3.65
N VAL A 146 6.22 -3.11 3.57
CA VAL A 146 5.24 -2.80 2.52
C VAL A 146 4.73 -1.37 2.66
N LEU A 147 4.32 -0.94 3.84
CA LEU A 147 3.79 0.40 4.06
C LEU A 147 4.87 1.46 3.82
N GLU A 148 6.07 1.30 4.38
CA GLU A 148 7.18 2.24 4.23
C GLU A 148 7.59 2.43 2.77
N THR A 149 7.74 1.35 2.02
CA THR A 149 8.07 1.40 0.60
C THR A 149 6.92 2.01 -0.21
N PHE A 150 5.69 1.62 0.08
CA PHE A 150 4.53 2.05 -0.69
C PHE A 150 4.22 3.54 -0.52
N ILE A 151 4.35 4.10 0.70
CA ILE A 151 4.14 5.55 0.90
C ILE A 151 5.18 6.40 0.16
N ARG A 152 6.41 5.93 0.03
CA ARG A 152 7.42 6.60 -0.83
C ARG A 152 7.05 6.51 -2.30
N LEU A 153 6.53 5.37 -2.74
CA LEU A 153 6.11 5.15 -4.14
C LEU A 153 4.97 6.08 -4.54
N ILE A 154 3.99 6.29 -3.66
CA ILE A 154 2.80 7.09 -3.94
C ILE A 154 2.90 8.56 -3.53
N ALA A 155 3.99 8.97 -2.87
CA ALA A 155 4.19 10.35 -2.42
C ALA A 155 4.03 11.40 -3.54
N PRO A 156 4.45 11.16 -4.79
CA PRO A 156 4.19 12.11 -5.90
C PRO A 156 2.70 12.29 -6.22
N PHE A 157 1.86 11.30 -5.94
CA PHE A 157 0.41 11.33 -6.19
C PHE A 157 -0.35 11.97 -5.02
N THR A 158 -0.07 11.53 -3.79
CA THR A 158 -0.80 11.90 -2.57
C THR A 158 0.17 12.33 -1.47
N PRO A 159 0.81 13.52 -1.62
CA PRO A 159 1.94 13.94 -0.79
C PRO A 159 1.59 14.10 0.70
N PHE A 160 0.40 14.59 1.04
CA PHE A 160 0.08 14.95 2.43
C PHE A 160 -0.25 13.73 3.28
N ILE A 161 -1.01 12.76 2.77
CA ILE A 161 -1.28 11.52 3.50
C ILE A 161 0.01 10.69 3.67
N CYS A 162 0.88 10.68 2.65
CA CYS A 162 2.16 9.99 2.72
C CYS A 162 3.06 10.59 3.78
N GLU A 163 3.13 11.91 3.85
CA GLU A 163 3.90 12.60 4.89
C GLU A 163 3.35 12.29 6.28
N THR A 164 2.03 12.35 6.46
CA THR A 164 1.39 12.03 7.74
C THR A 164 1.71 10.60 8.20
N ILE A 165 1.60 9.63 7.29
CA ILE A 165 1.94 8.23 7.59
C ILE A 165 3.44 8.09 7.87
N TYR A 166 4.31 8.72 7.09
CA TYR A 166 5.76 8.65 7.24
C TYR A 166 6.22 9.18 8.60
N GLN A 167 5.73 10.34 9.02
CA GLN A 167 6.11 10.92 10.31
C GLN A 167 5.76 9.99 11.47
N ASN A 168 4.62 9.32 11.41
CA ASN A 168 4.18 8.42 12.46
C ASN A 168 4.74 6.99 12.33
N LEU A 169 4.87 6.47 11.12
CA LEU A 169 5.35 5.09 10.90
C LEU A 169 6.86 4.94 11.01
N VAL A 170 7.61 5.93 10.49
CA VAL A 170 9.06 5.87 10.33
C VAL A 170 9.76 6.81 11.29
N ARG A 171 9.47 8.12 11.25
CA ARG A 171 10.17 9.12 12.05
C ARG A 171 9.95 8.97 13.55
N SER A 172 8.80 8.47 13.97
CA SER A 172 8.51 8.22 15.40
C SER A 172 9.44 7.18 16.01
N VAL A 173 9.94 6.23 15.23
CA VAL A 173 10.79 5.11 15.68
C VAL A 173 12.26 5.27 15.27
N ASP A 174 12.55 5.98 14.17
CA ASP A 174 13.92 6.26 13.72
C ASP A 174 14.11 7.76 13.43
N GLN A 175 14.71 8.47 14.38
CA GLN A 175 15.02 9.90 14.27
C GLN A 175 16.14 10.20 13.26
N ASN A 176 16.91 9.20 12.81
CA ASN A 176 17.96 9.36 11.79
C ASN A 176 17.42 9.23 10.37
N ALA A 177 16.19 8.73 10.19
CA ALA A 177 15.55 8.71 8.88
C ALA A 177 15.38 10.16 8.34
N PRO A 178 15.28 10.37 7.01
CA PRO A 178 15.04 11.69 6.42
C PRO A 178 13.85 12.42 7.10
N GLU A 179 13.94 13.73 7.22
CA GLU A 179 12.93 14.54 7.94
C GLU A 179 11.54 14.49 7.30
N SER A 180 11.45 14.14 6.03
CA SER A 180 10.20 14.04 5.26
C SER A 180 10.27 12.87 4.27
N VAL A 181 9.11 12.26 3.98
CA VAL A 181 8.99 11.26 2.91
C VAL A 181 9.47 11.81 1.56
N HIS A 182 9.33 13.11 1.35
CA HIS A 182 9.73 13.80 0.10
C HIS A 182 11.25 13.99 -0.03
N LEU A 183 12.01 13.74 1.04
CA LEU A 183 13.48 13.72 1.03
C LEU A 183 14.04 12.31 0.92
N CYS A 184 13.19 11.30 0.95
CA CYS A 184 13.57 9.91 0.73
C CYS A 184 13.86 9.64 -0.75
N GLY A 185 14.77 8.69 -1.03
CA GLY A 185 14.92 8.16 -2.38
C GLY A 185 13.63 7.50 -2.88
N TYR A 186 13.31 7.68 -4.17
CA TYR A 186 12.21 6.95 -4.79
C TYR A 186 12.51 5.44 -4.75
N PRO A 187 11.55 4.57 -4.40
CA PRO A 187 11.82 3.16 -4.22
C PRO A 187 12.22 2.49 -5.55
N MET A 188 13.21 1.61 -5.47
CA MET A 188 13.61 0.75 -6.58
C MET A 188 13.14 -0.68 -6.32
N ALA A 189 12.68 -1.35 -7.38
CA ALA A 189 12.24 -2.73 -7.29
C ALA A 189 13.42 -3.66 -6.98
N ASP A 190 13.30 -4.46 -5.94
CA ASP A 190 14.18 -5.61 -5.71
C ASP A 190 13.68 -6.79 -6.58
N VAL A 191 14.29 -6.94 -7.76
CA VAL A 191 13.91 -7.97 -8.73
C VAL A 191 14.08 -9.38 -8.17
N SER A 192 15.01 -9.59 -7.21
CA SER A 192 15.24 -10.88 -6.60
C SER A 192 14.06 -11.38 -5.74
N ARG A 193 13.18 -10.47 -5.32
CA ARG A 193 11.97 -10.78 -4.56
C ARG A 193 10.75 -11.02 -5.43
N ILE A 194 10.83 -10.80 -6.75
CA ILE A 194 9.70 -11.00 -7.66
C ILE A 194 9.59 -12.49 -7.99
N ASP A 195 8.46 -13.08 -7.63
CA ASP A 195 8.06 -14.45 -7.95
C ASP A 195 6.79 -14.41 -8.81
N GLU A 196 6.98 -14.27 -10.13
CA GLU A 196 5.87 -14.13 -11.09
C GLU A 196 4.93 -15.34 -11.05
N GLN A 197 5.44 -16.54 -10.81
CA GLN A 197 4.61 -17.74 -10.72
C GLN A 197 3.72 -17.71 -9.45
N LEU A 198 4.26 -17.22 -8.32
CA LEU A 198 3.49 -17.06 -7.10
C LEU A 198 2.40 -16.01 -7.26
N GLU A 199 2.72 -14.88 -7.92
CA GLU A 199 1.75 -13.82 -8.21
C GLU A 199 0.62 -14.34 -9.11
N GLU A 200 0.92 -15.07 -10.19
CA GLU A 200 -0.07 -15.66 -11.08
C GLU A 200 -0.96 -16.68 -10.37
N ASN A 201 -0.37 -17.54 -9.55
CA ASN A 201 -1.13 -18.51 -8.76
C ASN A 201 -2.08 -17.82 -7.78
N MET A 202 -1.63 -16.75 -7.10
CA MET A 202 -2.49 -16.00 -6.19
C MET A 202 -3.61 -15.27 -6.93
N GLU A 203 -3.35 -14.71 -8.11
CA GLU A 203 -4.38 -14.09 -8.96
C GLU A 203 -5.48 -15.10 -9.31
N ARG A 204 -5.10 -16.32 -9.66
CA ARG A 204 -6.05 -17.42 -9.93
C ARG A 204 -6.90 -17.74 -8.68
N VAL A 205 -6.28 -17.81 -7.50
CA VAL A 205 -6.99 -18.03 -6.23
C VAL A 205 -7.97 -16.89 -5.95
N LEU A 206 -7.55 -15.64 -6.13
CA LEU A 206 -8.42 -14.46 -5.97
C LEU A 206 -9.62 -14.50 -6.90
N LYS A 207 -9.44 -14.87 -8.18
CA LYS A 207 -10.52 -15.05 -9.15
C LYS A 207 -11.49 -16.14 -8.72
N ILE A 208 -10.99 -17.30 -8.28
CA ILE A 208 -11.83 -18.41 -7.81
C ILE A 208 -12.67 -17.99 -6.58
N VAL A 209 -12.04 -17.30 -5.61
CA VAL A 209 -12.75 -16.81 -4.42
C VAL A 209 -13.84 -15.80 -4.78
N THR A 210 -13.55 -14.89 -5.72
CA THR A 210 -14.52 -13.88 -6.18
C THR A 210 -15.71 -14.53 -6.89
N LEU A 211 -15.46 -15.49 -7.79
CA LEU A 211 -16.50 -16.25 -8.47
C LEU A 211 -17.34 -17.08 -7.49
N GLY A 212 -16.69 -17.78 -6.55
CA GLY A 212 -17.39 -18.56 -5.54
C GLY A 212 -18.29 -17.72 -4.63
N ARG A 213 -17.90 -16.47 -4.32
CA ARG A 213 -18.75 -15.53 -3.57
C ARG A 213 -19.93 -15.05 -4.42
N ALA A 214 -19.72 -14.77 -5.71
CA ALA A 214 -20.79 -14.36 -6.60
C ALA A 214 -21.83 -15.47 -6.82
N CYS A 215 -21.41 -16.74 -6.89
CA CYS A 215 -22.33 -17.88 -7.01
C CYS A 215 -23.14 -18.17 -5.73
N ARG A 216 -22.71 -17.65 -4.57
CA ARG A 216 -23.39 -17.87 -3.29
C ARG A 216 -24.43 -16.79 -2.96
N ASN A 217 -24.36 -15.63 -3.63
CA ASN A 217 -25.33 -14.53 -3.51
C ASN A 217 -26.43 -14.66 -4.56
#